data_f923234eb059afc5969af1f59c9954e9
#
_entry.id   f923234eb059afc5969af1f59c9954e9
#
_cell.length_a   1.000
_cell.length_b   1.000
_cell.length_c   1.000
_cell.angle_alpha   90.00
_cell.angle_beta   90.00
_cell.angle_gamma   90.00
#
_symmetry.space_group_name_H-M   'P 1'
#
loop_
_entity.id
_entity.type
_entity.pdbx_description
1 polymer ?
#
loop_
_entity_poly.entity_id
_entity_poly.type
_entity_poly.pdbx_seq_one_letter_code
_entity_poly.pdbx_strand_id
1 'polypeptide(L)'
;MVRPLLDAVAADPAADHSASALARRAGMSSRHLARLFREQVGATPAGYVERVRVEAARMLLEGGASVTGAAARSGLGSDESLRRAFARHVGVTPSAYGARFRTTSCSQASTTYS
;
A
#
# COMPACT_ATOMS: atom_id res chain seq x y z
N MET A 1 7.35 19.73 5.31
CA MET A 1 6.04 20.04 5.86
C MET A 1 5.15 18.81 5.94
N VAL A 2 4.94 18.10 4.84
CA VAL A 2 4.17 16.87 4.92
C VAL A 2 5.05 15.63 5.16
N ARG A 3 6.36 15.79 5.17
CA ARG A 3 7.27 14.66 5.32
C ARG A 3 6.97 13.78 6.54
N PRO A 4 6.73 14.36 7.73
CA PRO A 4 6.42 13.50 8.87
C PRO A 4 5.15 12.66 8.66
N LEU A 5 4.17 13.21 7.94
CA LEU A 5 2.97 12.45 7.63
C LEU A 5 3.27 11.31 6.65
N LEU A 6 4.10 11.59 5.65
CA LEU A 6 4.49 10.55 4.69
C LEU A 6 5.22 9.42 5.40
N ASP A 7 6.13 9.77 6.29
CA ASP A 7 6.88 8.77 7.04
C ASP A 7 5.97 7.94 7.93
N ALA A 8 4.98 8.57 8.56
CA ALA A 8 4.06 7.87 9.43
C ALA A 8 3.22 6.87 8.65
N VAL A 9 2.76 7.26 7.46
CA VAL A 9 1.97 6.35 6.62
C VAL A 9 2.82 5.16 6.19
N ALA A 10 4.05 5.42 5.77
CA ALA A 10 4.93 4.35 5.32
C ALA A 10 5.30 3.40 6.45
N ALA A 11 5.46 3.93 7.66
CA ALA A 11 5.86 3.11 8.79
C ALA A 11 4.76 2.16 9.25
N ASP A 12 3.50 2.56 9.10
CA ASP A 12 2.38 1.72 9.55
C ASP A 12 1.21 1.89 8.58
N PRO A 13 1.27 1.24 7.41
CA PRO A 13 0.24 1.43 6.38
C PRO A 13 -1.16 1.04 6.84
N ALA A 14 -1.28 0.12 7.79
CA ALA A 14 -2.58 -0.37 8.23
C ALA A 14 -3.26 0.54 9.25
N ALA A 15 -2.56 1.52 9.78
CA ALA A 15 -3.14 2.42 10.77
C ALA A 15 -4.16 3.36 10.11
N ASP A 16 -4.89 4.11 10.95
CA ASP A 16 -5.89 5.05 10.44
C ASP A 16 -5.20 6.24 9.81
N HIS A 17 -5.22 6.29 8.49
CA HIS A 17 -4.65 7.39 7.72
C HIS A 17 -5.72 8.07 6.87
N SER A 18 -6.94 8.20 7.42
CA SER A 18 -7.96 8.97 6.75
C SER A 18 -7.52 10.43 6.64
N ALA A 19 -8.11 11.15 5.69
CA ALA A 19 -7.76 12.55 5.50
C ALA A 19 -7.96 13.36 6.77
N SER A 20 -9.03 13.08 7.52
CA SER A 20 -9.28 13.81 8.75
C SER A 20 -8.27 13.45 9.83
N ALA A 21 -7.84 12.18 9.91
CA ALA A 21 -6.83 11.78 10.88
C ALA A 21 -5.49 12.44 10.58
N LEU A 22 -5.12 12.47 9.31
CA LEU A 22 -3.87 13.11 8.90
C LEU A 22 -3.90 14.62 9.16
N ALA A 23 -5.03 15.25 8.85
CA ALA A 23 -5.17 16.69 9.08
C ALA A 23 -5.09 17.01 10.56
N ARG A 24 -5.71 16.18 11.40
CA ARG A 24 -5.66 16.38 12.85
C ARG A 24 -4.23 16.28 13.36
N ARG A 25 -3.48 15.31 12.89
CA ARG A 25 -2.09 15.15 13.29
C ARG A 25 -1.22 16.32 12.85
N ALA A 26 -1.55 16.89 11.70
CA ALA A 26 -0.79 18.03 11.18
C ALA A 26 -1.27 19.36 11.73
N GLY A 27 -2.38 19.38 12.45
CA GLY A 27 -2.91 20.61 13.01
C GLY A 27 -3.48 21.54 11.96
N MET A 28 -4.06 21.00 10.92
CA MET A 28 -4.62 21.82 9.84
C MET A 28 -5.94 21.23 9.37
N SER A 29 -6.67 22.00 8.55
CA SER A 29 -7.93 21.53 7.98
C SER A 29 -7.66 20.50 6.90
N SER A 30 -8.68 19.68 6.62
CA SER A 30 -8.56 18.70 5.54
C SER A 30 -8.32 19.35 4.20
N ARG A 31 -8.95 20.51 3.97
CA ARG A 31 -8.77 21.23 2.71
C ARG A 31 -7.32 21.71 2.56
N HIS A 32 -6.77 22.27 3.61
CA HIS A 32 -5.39 22.74 3.58
C HIS A 32 -4.44 21.58 3.35
N LEU A 33 -4.68 20.46 4.03
CA LEU A 33 -3.85 19.28 3.87
C LEU A 33 -3.91 18.76 2.42
N ALA A 34 -5.10 18.72 1.84
CA ALA A 34 -5.25 18.25 0.46
C ALA A 34 -4.46 19.14 -0.50
N ARG A 35 -4.49 20.46 -0.29
CA ARG A 35 -3.74 21.37 -1.13
C ARG A 35 -2.23 21.15 -0.99
N LEU A 36 -1.74 20.99 0.23
CA LEU A 36 -0.33 20.75 0.44
C LEU A 36 0.13 19.44 -0.17
N PHE A 37 -0.68 18.39 -0.05
CA PHE A 37 -0.33 17.11 -0.68
C PHE A 37 -0.24 17.26 -2.18
N ARG A 38 -1.21 17.94 -2.78
CA ARG A 38 -1.19 18.14 -4.22
C ARG A 38 0.05 18.91 -4.67
N GLU A 39 0.42 19.95 -3.92
CA GLU A 39 1.56 20.78 -4.27
C GLU A 39 2.89 20.07 -4.05
N GLN A 40 3.02 19.32 -2.95
CA GLN A 40 4.30 18.74 -2.57
C GLN A 40 4.47 17.28 -2.97
N VAL A 41 3.37 16.55 -3.08
CA VAL A 41 3.41 15.12 -3.39
C VAL A 41 2.87 14.82 -4.77
N GLY A 42 1.98 15.65 -5.26
CA GLY A 42 1.35 15.43 -6.57
C GLY A 42 0.16 14.49 -6.52
N ALA A 43 -0.39 14.23 -5.34
CA ALA A 43 -1.51 13.32 -5.16
C ALA A 43 -2.36 13.80 -3.99
N THR A 44 -3.59 13.30 -3.92
CA THR A 44 -4.41 13.56 -2.75
C THR A 44 -3.91 12.70 -1.59
N PRO A 45 -4.23 13.08 -0.34
CA PRO A 45 -3.85 12.24 0.79
C PRO A 45 -4.37 10.81 0.68
N ALA A 46 -5.62 10.64 0.27
CA ALA A 46 -6.19 9.31 0.12
C ALA A 46 -5.46 8.52 -0.97
N GLY A 47 -5.14 9.17 -2.08
CA GLY A 47 -4.41 8.52 -3.16
C GLY A 47 -3.02 8.11 -2.75
N TYR A 48 -2.36 8.94 -1.98
CA TYR A 48 -1.03 8.61 -1.47
C TYR A 48 -1.09 7.41 -0.54
N VAL A 49 -2.05 7.41 0.39
CA VAL A 49 -2.19 6.31 1.34
C VAL A 49 -2.50 5.01 0.60
N GLU A 50 -3.37 5.07 -0.40
CA GLU A 50 -3.68 3.87 -1.17
C GLU A 50 -2.43 3.34 -1.88
N ARG A 51 -1.63 4.22 -2.45
CA ARG A 51 -0.39 3.82 -3.11
C ARG A 51 0.56 3.12 -2.15
N VAL A 52 0.71 3.68 -0.95
CA VAL A 52 1.58 3.08 0.06
C VAL A 52 1.06 1.71 0.47
N ARG A 53 -0.26 1.58 0.63
CA ARG A 53 -0.85 0.30 1.02
C ARG A 53 -0.71 -0.74 -0.07
N VAL A 54 -0.84 -0.34 -1.34
CA VAL A 54 -0.63 -1.26 -2.45
C VAL A 54 0.82 -1.73 -2.47
N GLU A 55 1.75 -0.83 -2.25
CA GLU A 55 3.17 -1.20 -2.21
C GLU A 55 3.45 -2.17 -1.07
N ALA A 56 2.86 -1.94 0.09
CA ALA A 56 3.01 -2.84 1.22
C ALA A 56 2.43 -4.21 0.89
N ALA A 57 1.26 -4.25 0.26
CA ALA A 57 0.65 -5.52 -0.13
C ALA A 57 1.50 -6.26 -1.14
N ARG A 58 2.08 -5.52 -2.09
CA ARG A 58 2.95 -6.11 -3.10
C ARG A 58 4.12 -6.82 -2.44
N MET A 59 4.76 -6.16 -1.50
CA MET A 59 5.90 -6.74 -0.79
C MET A 59 5.49 -7.95 0.03
N LEU A 60 4.32 -7.91 0.65
CA LEU A 60 3.83 -9.05 1.41
C LEU A 60 3.58 -10.25 0.51
N LEU A 61 2.99 -10.02 -0.65
CA LEU A 61 2.73 -11.09 -1.61
C LEU A 61 4.03 -11.67 -2.15
N GLU A 62 5.03 -10.82 -2.39
CA GLU A 62 6.34 -11.29 -2.83
C GLU A 62 6.98 -12.17 -1.77
N GLY A 63 6.71 -11.89 -0.52
CA GLY A 63 7.24 -12.67 0.59
C GLY A 63 6.43 -13.91 0.93
N GLY A 64 5.39 -14.20 0.16
CA GLY A 64 4.62 -15.42 0.36
C GLY A 64 3.32 -15.28 1.12
N ALA A 65 2.92 -14.07 1.49
CA ALA A 65 1.66 -13.88 2.21
C ALA A 65 0.48 -14.22 1.33
N SER A 66 -0.59 -14.69 1.95
CA SER A 66 -1.84 -14.92 1.25
C SER A 66 -2.47 -13.60 0.86
N VAL A 67 -3.41 -13.64 -0.10
CA VAL A 67 -4.12 -12.43 -0.50
C VAL A 67 -4.85 -11.82 0.70
N THR A 68 -5.52 -12.64 1.48
CA THR A 68 -6.24 -12.16 2.66
C THR A 68 -5.28 -11.53 3.68
N GLY A 69 -4.15 -12.18 3.91
CA GLY A 69 -3.15 -11.66 4.83
C GLY A 69 -2.56 -10.35 4.34
N ALA A 70 -2.27 -10.26 3.04
CA ALA A 70 -1.74 -9.04 2.47
C ALA A 70 -2.76 -7.90 2.59
N ALA A 71 -4.04 -8.18 2.34
CA ALA A 71 -5.07 -7.17 2.46
C ALA A 71 -5.17 -6.62 3.88
N ALA A 72 -5.12 -7.51 4.86
CA ALA A 72 -5.24 -7.10 6.26
C ALA A 72 -4.02 -6.31 6.70
N ARG A 73 -2.84 -6.82 6.42
CA ARG A 73 -1.61 -6.23 6.94
C ARG A 73 -1.20 -4.95 6.21
N SER A 74 -1.63 -4.79 4.98
CA SER A 74 -1.33 -3.57 4.24
C SER A 74 -2.27 -2.43 4.57
N GLY A 75 -3.40 -2.75 5.21
CA GLY A 75 -4.39 -1.73 5.53
C GLY A 75 -5.48 -1.58 4.48
N LEU A 76 -5.43 -2.34 3.40
CA LEU A 76 -6.49 -2.28 2.37
C LEU A 76 -7.79 -2.89 2.87
N GLY A 77 -7.72 -3.81 3.82
CA GLY A 77 -8.87 -4.22 4.60
C GLY A 77 -9.55 -5.49 4.12
N SER A 78 -9.79 -5.63 2.83
CA SER A 78 -10.48 -6.80 2.31
C SER A 78 -9.86 -7.23 1.00
N ASP A 79 -10.10 -8.49 0.63
CA ASP A 79 -9.62 -9.02 -0.65
C ASP A 79 -10.16 -8.18 -1.81
N GLU A 80 -11.40 -7.75 -1.69
CA GLU A 80 -12.02 -6.96 -2.74
C GLU A 80 -11.34 -5.61 -2.90
N SER A 81 -11.07 -4.93 -1.78
CA SER A 81 -10.36 -3.64 -1.83
C SER A 81 -8.96 -3.81 -2.39
N LEU A 82 -8.27 -4.86 -1.98
CA LEU A 82 -6.93 -5.14 -2.49
C LEU A 82 -6.97 -5.40 -3.98
N ARG A 83 -7.93 -6.20 -4.44
CA ARG A 83 -8.04 -6.53 -5.85
C ARG A 83 -8.25 -5.28 -6.70
N ARG A 84 -9.15 -4.40 -6.25
CA ARG A 84 -9.42 -3.17 -7.00
C ARG A 84 -8.23 -2.23 -7.02
N ALA A 85 -7.58 -2.07 -5.88
CA ALA A 85 -6.42 -1.19 -5.79
C ALA A 85 -5.25 -1.75 -6.62
N PHE A 86 -5.05 -3.06 -6.57
CA PHE A 86 -3.99 -3.69 -7.37
C PHE A 86 -4.22 -3.50 -8.86
N ALA A 87 -5.48 -3.67 -9.29
CA ALA A 87 -5.80 -3.48 -10.70
C ALA A 87 -5.45 -2.06 -11.16
N ARG A 88 -5.74 -1.08 -10.30
CA ARG A 88 -5.46 0.32 -10.62
C ARG A 88 -3.97 0.63 -10.65
N HIS A 89 -3.21 0.11 -9.70
CA HIS A 89 -1.82 0.53 -9.51
C HIS A 89 -0.80 -0.43 -10.11
N VAL A 90 -1.13 -1.71 -10.20
CA VAL A 90 -0.18 -2.72 -10.66
C VAL A 90 -0.62 -3.34 -11.99
N GLY A 91 -1.91 -3.43 -12.22
CA GLY A 91 -2.43 -3.93 -13.49
C GLY A 91 -2.68 -5.42 -13.55
N VAL A 92 -2.46 -6.14 -12.45
CA VAL A 92 -2.75 -7.57 -12.38
C VAL A 92 -3.46 -7.86 -11.07
N THR A 93 -4.01 -9.07 -10.95
CA THR A 93 -4.68 -9.44 -9.70
C THR A 93 -3.64 -9.80 -8.65
N PRO A 94 -3.98 -9.61 -7.36
CA PRO A 94 -3.06 -10.04 -6.30
C PRO A 94 -2.76 -11.52 -6.34
N SER A 95 -3.75 -12.35 -6.68
CA SER A 95 -3.55 -13.79 -6.79
C SER A 95 -2.52 -14.14 -7.85
N ALA A 96 -2.65 -13.55 -9.02
CA ALA A 96 -1.71 -13.80 -10.11
C ALA A 96 -0.32 -13.29 -9.75
N TYR A 97 -0.25 -12.15 -9.12
CA TYR A 97 1.02 -11.58 -8.73
C TYR A 97 1.73 -12.47 -7.70
N GLY A 98 1.00 -12.87 -6.66
CA GLY A 98 1.56 -13.74 -5.63
C GLY A 98 1.96 -15.10 -6.15
N ALA A 99 1.15 -15.68 -7.04
CA ALA A 99 1.48 -16.97 -7.62
C ALA A 99 2.76 -16.91 -8.42
N ARG A 100 3.00 -15.80 -9.12
CA ARG A 100 4.21 -15.62 -9.90
C ARG A 100 5.45 -15.72 -9.01
N PHE A 101 5.40 -15.10 -7.87
CA PHE A 101 6.55 -15.11 -6.96
C PHE A 101 6.70 -16.45 -6.24
N ARG A 102 5.60 -17.11 -5.93
CA ARG A 102 5.70 -18.43 -5.32
C ARG A 102 6.34 -19.42 -6.27
N THR A 103 5.93 -19.37 -7.54
CA THR A 103 6.51 -20.24 -8.56
C THR A 103 7.99 -19.95 -8.73
N THR A 104 8.34 -18.68 -8.80
CA THR A 104 9.74 -18.28 -8.94
C THR A 104 10.56 -18.76 -7.77
N SER A 105 10.05 -18.60 -6.57
CA SER A 105 10.75 -19.03 -5.37
C SER A 105 10.99 -20.53 -5.38
N CYS A 106 9.98 -21.30 -5.76
CA CYS A 106 10.14 -22.75 -5.85
C CYS A 106 11.20 -23.12 -6.87
N SER A 107 11.19 -22.48 -8.01
CA SER A 107 12.19 -22.72 -9.04
C SER A 107 13.57 -22.42 -8.53
N GLN A 108 13.73 -21.30 -7.88
CA GLN A 108 15.04 -20.93 -7.35
C GLN A 108 15.51 -21.91 -6.30
N ALA A 109 14.60 -22.33 -5.45
CA ALA A 109 14.96 -23.27 -4.41
C ALA A 109 15.42 -24.60 -4.99
N SER A 110 14.71 -25.07 -6.01
CA SER A 110 15.08 -26.33 -6.61
C SER A 110 16.35 -26.24 -7.42
N THR A 111 16.63 -25.12 -8.00
CA THR A 111 17.85 -24.94 -8.74
C THR A 111 19.00 -24.72 -7.84
N THR A 112 18.81 -24.22 -6.98
CA THR A 112 19.64 -23.82 -6.19
C THR A 112 20.47 -22.99 -6.47
N TYR A 113 20.27 -22.51 -7.07
CA TYR A 113 20.61 -21.80 -7.39
C TYR A 113 21.24 -21.53 -7.28
N SER A 114 21.16 -22.03 -7.33
CA SER A 114 21.53 -21.98 -7.36
C SER A 114 21.77 -21.79 -7.50
#